data_1fe4179522329a0a553a82b908a09ed5
#
_entry.id   1fe4179522329a0a553a82b908a09ed5
#
_cell.length_a   1.000
_cell.length_b   1.000
_cell.length_c   1.000
_cell.angle_alpha   90.00
_cell.angle_beta   90.00
_cell.angle_gamma   90.00
#
_symmetry.space_group_name_H-M   'P 1'
#
loop_
_entity.id
_entity.type
_entity.pdbx_description
1 polymer ?
#
loop_
_entity_poly.entity_id
_entity_poly.type
_entity_poly.pdbx_seq_one_letter_code
_entity_poly.pdbx_strand_id
1 'polypeptide(L)'
;AKRKKDWKVQDGALISVGGAGTIKSKLEFADCQLHVEWAAPAKVASSSQGRGNSGVFLMGKTEVQVLDNYNNPTYPDGFAGSIYGVMPPMANPLNGPGNWQSYDIIFRRPIIKDGKVLDDGSMTVLINGVVVQDSTPLEGGGGHRARSRPKAFPLNGPLKLQDHGNP
;
A
#
# COMPACT_ATOMS: atom_id res chain seq x y z
N ALA A 1 -22.32 -19.90 -12.01
CA ALA A 1 -21.55 -18.91 -11.24
C ALA A 1 -20.06 -19.07 -11.60
N LYS A 2 -19.37 -18.00 -12.01
CA LYS A 2 -17.90 -18.04 -12.21
C LYS A 2 -17.26 -18.35 -10.86
N ARG A 3 -16.42 -19.38 -10.80
CA ARG A 3 -15.66 -19.73 -9.61
C ARG A 3 -14.83 -18.51 -9.22
N LYS A 4 -15.03 -18.00 -8.02
CA LYS A 4 -14.22 -16.89 -7.47
C LYS A 4 -12.79 -17.42 -7.36
N LYS A 5 -11.80 -16.70 -7.89
CA LYS A 5 -10.40 -17.01 -7.68
C LYS A 5 -10.05 -16.67 -6.23
N ASP A 6 -9.16 -17.41 -5.64
CA ASP A 6 -8.69 -17.19 -4.28
C ASP A 6 -7.18 -16.94 -4.27
N TRP A 7 -6.71 -16.19 -3.29
CA TRP A 7 -5.29 -16.07 -3.00
C TRP A 7 -4.70 -17.46 -2.72
N LYS A 8 -3.47 -17.68 -3.12
CA LYS A 8 -2.76 -18.95 -2.93
C LYS A 8 -1.66 -18.76 -1.88
N VAL A 9 -1.36 -19.84 -1.15
CA VAL A 9 -0.15 -19.94 -0.33
C VAL A 9 0.75 -20.95 -1.04
N GLN A 10 1.96 -20.54 -1.38
CA GLN A 10 2.95 -21.38 -2.04
C GLN A 10 4.35 -20.96 -1.56
N ASP A 11 5.17 -21.94 -1.17
CA ASP A 11 6.56 -21.73 -0.72
C ASP A 11 6.69 -20.68 0.40
N GLY A 12 5.70 -20.68 1.32
CA GLY A 12 5.63 -19.73 2.43
C GLY A 12 5.14 -18.32 2.06
N ALA A 13 4.88 -18.04 0.79
CA ALA A 13 4.39 -16.76 0.30
C ALA A 13 2.88 -16.77 0.02
N LEU A 14 2.23 -15.63 0.25
CA LEU A 14 0.85 -15.38 -0.13
C LEU A 14 0.82 -14.74 -1.52
N ILE A 15 0.20 -15.41 -2.48
CA ILE A 15 0.23 -15.03 -3.89
C ILE A 15 -1.15 -14.54 -4.34
N SER A 16 -1.21 -13.32 -4.88
CA SER A 16 -2.34 -12.82 -5.65
C SER A 16 -2.42 -13.52 -7.01
N VAL A 17 -3.61 -13.90 -7.44
CA VAL A 17 -3.81 -14.65 -8.70
C VAL A 17 -4.62 -13.89 -9.74
N GLY A 18 -4.82 -12.60 -9.54
CA GLY A 18 -5.60 -11.73 -10.42
C GLY A 18 -7.11 -12.05 -10.40
N GLY A 19 -7.88 -11.16 -9.81
CA GLY A 19 -9.33 -11.29 -9.66
C GLY A 19 -9.79 -12.06 -8.42
N ALA A 20 -8.87 -12.32 -7.46
CA ALA A 20 -9.20 -12.89 -6.16
C ALA A 20 -9.81 -11.84 -5.21
N GLY A 21 -9.54 -10.57 -5.47
CA GLY A 21 -9.99 -9.45 -4.66
C GLY A 21 -9.10 -9.20 -3.43
N THR A 22 -9.42 -8.14 -2.72
CA THR A 22 -8.67 -7.71 -1.54
C THR A 22 -8.95 -8.64 -0.35
N ILE A 23 -7.89 -9.07 0.33
CA ILE A 23 -7.98 -9.80 1.60
C ILE A 23 -7.77 -8.85 2.77
N LYS A 24 -8.26 -9.24 3.95
CA LYS A 24 -8.12 -8.45 5.17
C LYS A 24 -7.80 -9.35 6.37
N SER A 25 -7.03 -8.81 7.31
CA SER A 25 -6.78 -9.48 8.59
C SER A 25 -8.07 -9.62 9.41
N LYS A 26 -8.12 -10.66 10.24
CA LYS A 26 -9.17 -10.78 11.28
C LYS A 26 -8.91 -9.86 12.45
N LEU A 27 -7.63 -9.63 12.77
CA LEU A 27 -7.20 -8.67 13.79
C LEU A 27 -7.29 -7.26 13.24
N GLU A 28 -7.65 -6.33 14.11
CA GLU A 28 -7.70 -4.90 13.84
C GLU A 28 -6.58 -4.20 14.62
N PHE A 29 -6.08 -3.13 14.03
CA PHE A 29 -4.95 -2.37 14.53
C PHE A 29 -5.31 -0.88 14.55
N ALA A 30 -4.68 -0.13 15.45
CA ALA A 30 -4.62 1.33 15.46
C ALA A 30 -3.24 1.78 14.96
N ASP A 31 -2.52 2.58 15.76
CA ASP A 31 -1.11 2.89 15.50
C ASP A 31 -0.30 1.59 15.53
N CYS A 32 0.58 1.41 14.55
CA CYS A 32 1.34 0.17 14.47
C CYS A 32 2.69 0.35 13.76
N GLN A 33 3.56 -0.63 13.98
CA GLN A 33 4.73 -0.89 13.16
C GLN A 33 4.45 -2.16 12.38
N LEU A 34 4.70 -2.13 11.08
CA LEU A 34 4.43 -3.23 10.17
C LEU A 34 5.65 -3.49 9.29
N HIS A 35 6.09 -4.74 9.24
CA HIS A 35 7.05 -5.22 8.26
C HIS A 35 6.34 -6.11 7.24
N VAL A 36 6.57 -5.85 5.95
CA VAL A 36 6.00 -6.63 4.84
C VAL A 36 7.07 -6.89 3.80
N GLU A 37 7.27 -8.13 3.45
CA GLU A 37 8.06 -8.49 2.28
C GLU A 37 7.15 -8.79 1.09
N TRP A 38 7.53 -8.33 -0.09
CA TRP A 38 6.77 -8.53 -1.31
C TRP A 38 7.66 -8.66 -2.54
N ALA A 39 7.17 -9.32 -3.57
CA ALA A 39 7.84 -9.40 -4.86
C ALA A 39 6.84 -9.19 -6.00
N ALA A 40 7.21 -8.39 -6.98
CA ALA A 40 6.50 -8.32 -8.25
C ALA A 40 6.88 -9.53 -9.13
N PRO A 41 6.03 -9.95 -10.08
CA PRO A 41 6.35 -11.02 -11.00
C PRO A 41 7.66 -10.77 -11.76
N ALA A 42 8.51 -11.79 -11.87
CA ALA A 42 9.77 -11.68 -12.61
C ALA A 42 9.55 -11.38 -14.11
N LYS A 43 8.46 -11.90 -14.68
CA LYS A 43 8.07 -11.62 -16.07
C LYS A 43 7.28 -10.32 -16.16
N VAL A 44 7.92 -9.30 -16.71
CA VAL A 44 7.26 -8.02 -17.01
C VAL A 44 6.28 -8.19 -18.18
N ALA A 45 5.00 -7.97 -17.94
CA ALA A 45 3.95 -8.14 -18.95
C ALA A 45 3.20 -6.85 -19.29
N SER A 46 3.50 -5.72 -18.63
CA SER A 46 2.79 -4.46 -18.80
C SER A 46 3.71 -3.26 -18.51
N SER A 47 3.14 -2.07 -18.38
CA SER A 47 3.83 -0.82 -18.05
C SER A 47 3.02 0.01 -17.07
N SER A 48 3.64 1.05 -16.51
CA SER A 48 3.00 1.99 -15.58
C SER A 48 2.26 1.26 -14.46
N GLN A 49 1.05 1.63 -14.14
CA GLN A 49 0.21 1.02 -13.09
C GLN A 49 -0.25 -0.43 -13.39
N GLY A 50 0.09 -0.97 -14.53
CA GLY A 50 -0.20 -2.35 -14.91
C GLY A 50 0.88 -3.37 -14.52
N ARG A 51 1.96 -2.97 -13.81
CA ARG A 51 3.09 -3.85 -13.45
C ARG A 51 3.08 -4.19 -11.97
N GLY A 52 2.72 -5.43 -11.62
CA GLY A 52 2.78 -5.91 -10.24
C GLY A 52 2.05 -5.01 -9.25
N ASN A 53 0.89 -4.49 -9.65
CA ASN A 53 0.13 -3.52 -8.87
C ASN A 53 -0.60 -4.20 -7.71
N SER A 54 -0.38 -3.67 -6.52
CA SER A 54 -1.01 -4.07 -5.27
C SER A 54 -1.01 -2.89 -4.29
N GLY A 55 -1.48 -3.10 -3.07
CA GLY A 55 -1.44 -2.09 -2.01
C GLY A 55 -1.52 -2.71 -0.64
N VAL A 56 -0.82 -2.09 0.30
CA VAL A 56 -0.87 -2.39 1.73
C VAL A 56 -1.71 -1.31 2.41
N PHE A 57 -2.89 -1.68 2.94
CA PHE A 57 -3.82 -0.71 3.52
C PHE A 57 -3.78 -0.78 5.04
N LEU A 58 -3.30 0.27 5.68
CA LEU A 58 -3.33 0.45 7.14
C LEU A 58 -4.75 0.82 7.58
N MET A 59 -5.26 0.12 8.60
CA MET A 59 -6.65 0.22 9.08
C MET A 59 -7.70 0.10 7.97
N GLY A 60 -7.32 -0.53 6.84
CA GLY A 60 -8.16 -0.66 5.66
C GLY A 60 -8.53 0.65 4.96
N LYS A 61 -7.81 1.73 5.24
CA LYS A 61 -8.10 3.11 4.78
C LYS A 61 -6.93 3.74 4.03
N THR A 62 -5.73 3.78 4.64
CA THR A 62 -4.56 4.44 4.08
C THR A 62 -3.68 3.44 3.35
N GLU A 63 -3.43 3.69 2.08
CA GLU A 63 -2.68 2.80 1.20
C GLU A 63 -1.23 3.21 1.08
N VAL A 64 -0.32 2.25 1.32
CA VAL A 64 1.05 2.28 0.83
C VAL A 64 1.08 1.50 -0.47
N GLN A 65 1.39 2.18 -1.56
CA GLN A 65 1.40 1.60 -2.90
C GLN A 65 2.46 0.50 -3.05
N VAL A 66 2.07 -0.59 -3.66
CA VAL A 66 2.96 -1.66 -4.15
C VAL A 66 2.90 -1.66 -5.66
N LEU A 67 4.06 -1.49 -6.30
CA LEU A 67 4.17 -1.44 -7.76
C LEU A 67 5.59 -1.83 -8.19
N ASP A 68 5.75 -2.50 -9.30
CA ASP A 68 7.06 -2.63 -9.92
C ASP A 68 7.42 -1.34 -10.66
N ASN A 69 8.17 -0.46 -9.99
CA ASN A 69 8.70 0.79 -10.54
C ASN A 69 10.15 0.69 -11.03
N TYR A 70 10.71 -0.50 -11.10
CA TYR A 70 12.06 -0.67 -11.65
C TYR A 70 12.05 -0.38 -13.15
N ASN A 71 12.71 0.73 -13.55
CA ASN A 71 12.67 1.24 -14.93
C ASN A 71 11.22 1.33 -15.50
N ASN A 72 10.28 1.76 -14.67
CA ASN A 72 8.86 1.83 -15.04
C ASN A 72 8.27 3.18 -14.60
N PRO A 73 8.27 4.20 -15.47
CA PRO A 73 7.69 5.49 -15.16
C PRO A 73 6.16 5.42 -15.03
N THR A 74 5.64 6.15 -14.05
CA THR A 74 4.22 6.38 -13.81
C THR A 74 4.04 7.74 -13.15
N TYR A 75 2.81 8.10 -12.76
CA TYR A 75 2.58 9.33 -12.00
C TYR A 75 3.19 9.23 -10.58
N PRO A 76 3.77 10.31 -10.04
CA PRO A 76 4.61 10.25 -8.83
C PRO A 76 3.93 9.68 -7.60
N ASP A 77 2.67 10.07 -7.32
CA ASP A 77 1.90 9.62 -6.16
C ASP A 77 1.29 8.20 -6.31
N GLY A 78 1.66 7.50 -7.38
CA GLY A 78 1.37 6.09 -7.62
C GLY A 78 2.61 5.21 -7.68
N PHE A 79 3.80 5.72 -7.34
CA PHE A 79 5.02 4.91 -7.19
C PHE A 79 4.95 4.01 -5.96
N ALA A 80 5.69 2.91 -5.98
CA ALA A 80 5.87 2.07 -4.80
C ALA A 80 6.34 2.90 -3.60
N GLY A 81 5.73 2.67 -2.43
CA GLY A 81 6.02 3.43 -1.20
C GLY A 81 5.38 4.82 -1.14
N SER A 82 4.61 5.24 -2.14
CA SER A 82 3.77 6.43 -2.00
C SER A 82 2.66 6.19 -0.97
N ILE A 83 2.27 7.24 -0.27
CA ILE A 83 0.94 7.31 0.34
C ILE A 83 0.01 7.61 -0.83
N TYR A 84 -0.67 6.58 -1.34
CA TYR A 84 -1.31 6.61 -2.65
C TYR A 84 -2.27 7.79 -2.83
N GLY A 85 -2.02 8.57 -3.89
CA GLY A 85 -2.80 9.76 -4.21
C GLY A 85 -2.59 10.95 -3.26
N VAL A 86 -1.65 10.85 -2.31
CA VAL A 86 -1.36 11.90 -1.31
C VAL A 86 0.06 12.43 -1.47
N MET A 87 1.06 11.56 -1.30
CA MET A 87 2.46 11.93 -1.28
C MET A 87 3.32 10.92 -2.04
N PRO A 88 4.11 11.36 -3.04
CA PRO A 88 5.08 10.49 -3.71
C PRO A 88 6.21 10.08 -2.76
N PRO A 89 6.89 8.96 -3.03
CA PRO A 89 8.09 8.59 -2.28
C PRO A 89 9.25 9.51 -2.62
N MET A 90 10.15 9.76 -1.65
CA MET A 90 11.35 10.58 -1.84
C MET A 90 12.41 9.91 -2.69
N ALA A 91 12.38 8.59 -2.81
CA ALA A 91 13.34 7.79 -3.59
C ALA A 91 12.68 6.52 -4.13
N ASN A 92 13.31 5.88 -5.10
CA ASN A 92 12.89 4.58 -5.65
C ASN A 92 14.01 3.54 -5.48
N PRO A 93 14.19 2.95 -4.29
CA PRO A 93 15.25 1.98 -4.01
C PRO A 93 14.83 0.53 -4.32
N LEU A 94 13.94 0.31 -5.29
CA LEU A 94 13.48 -1.02 -5.65
C LEU A 94 14.57 -1.85 -6.36
N ASN A 95 14.66 -3.10 -5.99
CA ASN A 95 15.31 -4.12 -6.79
C ASN A 95 14.47 -4.43 -8.04
N GLY A 96 15.06 -5.02 -9.06
CA GLY A 96 14.36 -5.43 -10.28
C GLY A 96 13.22 -6.43 -10.02
N PRO A 97 12.30 -6.60 -11.00
CA PRO A 97 11.17 -7.52 -10.88
C PRO A 97 11.63 -8.96 -10.59
N GLY A 98 10.84 -9.69 -9.82
CA GLY A 98 11.15 -11.03 -9.34
C GLY A 98 12.03 -11.08 -8.09
N ASN A 99 12.62 -9.96 -7.67
CA ASN A 99 13.33 -9.88 -6.41
C ASN A 99 12.40 -9.45 -5.26
N TRP A 100 12.70 -9.93 -4.06
CA TRP A 100 12.01 -9.51 -2.85
C TRP A 100 12.37 -8.08 -2.49
N GLN A 101 11.37 -7.35 -2.03
CA GLN A 101 11.44 -6.02 -1.45
C GLN A 101 10.94 -6.09 -0.01
N SER A 102 11.41 -5.20 0.84
CA SER A 102 10.84 -5.01 2.18
C SER A 102 10.22 -3.63 2.32
N TYR A 103 9.08 -3.57 3.02
CA TYR A 103 8.52 -2.36 3.59
C TYR A 103 8.60 -2.43 5.10
N ASP A 104 9.15 -1.38 5.71
CA ASP A 104 9.02 -1.10 7.14
C ASP A 104 8.17 0.16 7.28
N ILE A 105 7.02 0.03 7.91
CA ILE A 105 6.01 1.08 7.99
C ILE A 105 5.75 1.42 9.46
N ILE A 106 5.89 2.69 9.82
CA ILE A 106 5.45 3.22 11.12
C ILE A 106 4.23 4.08 10.85
N PHE A 107 3.08 3.66 11.35
CA PHE A 107 1.79 4.30 11.11
C PHE A 107 1.21 4.86 12.40
N ARG A 108 0.85 6.14 12.39
CA ARG A 108 0.06 6.83 13.41
C ARG A 108 -1.25 7.30 12.76
N ARG A 109 -2.36 6.83 13.27
CA ARG A 109 -3.67 7.11 12.68
C ARG A 109 -4.06 8.58 12.86
N PRO A 110 -4.83 9.15 11.92
CA PRO A 110 -5.50 10.44 12.13
C PRO A 110 -6.48 10.39 13.31
N ILE A 111 -6.59 11.51 14.02
CA ILE A 111 -7.62 11.72 15.05
C ILE A 111 -8.61 12.75 14.53
N ILE A 112 -9.81 12.28 14.21
CA ILE A 112 -10.89 13.13 13.69
C ILE A 112 -12.09 12.98 14.62
N LYS A 113 -12.54 14.08 15.20
CA LYS A 113 -13.69 14.14 16.10
C LYS A 113 -14.66 15.21 15.63
N ASP A 114 -15.95 14.85 15.52
CA ASP A 114 -17.03 15.75 15.12
C ASP A 114 -16.73 16.51 13.81
N GLY A 115 -16.10 15.84 12.84
CA GLY A 115 -15.68 16.41 11.56
C GLY A 115 -14.46 17.33 11.62
N LYS A 116 -13.87 17.53 12.82
CA LYS A 116 -12.65 18.30 13.01
C LYS A 116 -11.43 17.36 13.09
N VAL A 117 -10.39 17.69 12.35
CA VAL A 117 -9.10 17.03 12.45
C VAL A 117 -8.38 17.58 13.69
N LEU A 118 -8.09 16.71 14.64
CA LEU A 118 -7.33 17.02 15.86
C LEU A 118 -5.84 16.65 15.70
N ASP A 119 -5.57 15.60 14.89
CA ASP A 119 -4.22 15.15 14.52
C ASP A 119 -4.35 14.52 13.13
N ASP A 120 -3.49 14.91 12.20
CA ASP A 120 -3.44 14.33 10.85
C ASP A 120 -2.92 12.89 10.85
N GLY A 121 -2.32 12.46 11.95
CA GLY A 121 -1.53 11.23 11.96
C GLY A 121 -0.29 11.37 11.10
N SER A 122 0.46 10.29 10.96
CA SER A 122 1.64 10.30 10.10
C SER A 122 2.02 8.90 9.65
N MET A 123 2.83 8.85 8.60
CA MET A 123 3.41 7.61 8.12
C MET A 123 4.88 7.79 7.78
N THR A 124 5.71 6.89 8.31
CA THR A 124 7.09 6.69 7.87
C THR A 124 7.15 5.37 7.12
N VAL A 125 7.73 5.37 5.93
CA VAL A 125 7.91 4.17 5.12
C VAL A 125 9.36 4.04 4.69
N LEU A 126 9.92 2.87 4.92
CA LEU A 126 11.20 2.48 4.35
C LEU A 126 10.96 1.40 3.30
N ILE A 127 11.69 1.48 2.20
CA ILE A 127 11.79 0.42 1.17
C ILE A 127 13.23 -0.08 1.19
N ASN A 128 13.43 -1.37 1.43
CA ASN A 128 14.77 -1.99 1.45
C ASN A 128 15.75 -1.23 2.37
N GLY A 129 15.25 -0.73 3.52
CA GLY A 129 16.03 0.05 4.49
C GLY A 129 16.22 1.53 4.14
N VAL A 130 15.74 2.00 2.99
CA VAL A 130 15.83 3.42 2.58
C VAL A 130 14.53 4.13 2.92
N VAL A 131 14.60 5.24 3.65
CA VAL A 131 13.43 6.08 4.00
C VAL A 131 12.87 6.72 2.74
N VAL A 132 11.60 6.48 2.45
CA VAL A 132 10.88 7.04 1.31
C VAL A 132 9.70 7.94 1.72
N GLN A 133 9.22 7.78 2.96
CA GLN A 133 8.31 8.70 3.63
C GLN A 133 8.86 8.94 5.04
N ASP A 134 8.98 10.18 5.47
CA ASP A 134 9.46 10.54 6.80
C ASP A 134 8.39 11.33 7.54
N SER A 135 7.72 10.67 8.49
CA SER A 135 6.65 11.25 9.31
C SER A 135 5.61 12.05 8.49
N THR A 136 5.34 11.60 7.27
CA THR A 136 4.47 12.29 6.32
C THR A 136 3.05 12.38 6.84
N PRO A 137 2.44 13.58 6.95
CA PRO A 137 1.07 13.75 7.42
C PRO A 137 0.05 13.07 6.51
N LEU A 138 -1.00 12.49 7.10
CA LEU A 138 -2.07 11.80 6.38
C LEU A 138 -3.23 12.75 6.06
N GLU A 139 -2.97 13.76 5.23
CA GLU A 139 -3.89 14.84 4.93
C GLU A 139 -5.08 14.47 4.03
N GLY A 140 -5.28 13.23 3.76
CA GLY A 140 -6.34 12.74 2.86
C GLY A 140 -5.93 11.43 2.23
N GLY A 141 -6.56 11.07 1.14
CA GLY A 141 -6.20 9.89 0.37
C GLY A 141 -7.40 9.03 0.02
N GLY A 142 -7.15 7.99 -0.72
CA GLY A 142 -8.17 7.03 -1.16
C GLY A 142 -8.28 6.90 -2.67
N GLY A 143 -7.38 7.55 -3.43
CA GLY A 143 -7.31 7.38 -4.87
C GLY A 143 -6.49 8.46 -5.56
N HIS A 144 -5.99 8.13 -6.74
CA HIS A 144 -5.30 9.10 -7.60
C HIS A 144 -6.17 10.34 -7.85
N ARG A 145 -5.62 11.52 -7.54
CA ARG A 145 -6.31 12.83 -7.58
C ARG A 145 -7.46 13.00 -6.58
N ALA A 146 -7.66 12.08 -5.65
CA ALA A 146 -8.70 12.18 -4.62
C ALA A 146 -8.08 12.54 -3.26
N ARG A 147 -7.85 13.84 -3.02
CA ARG A 147 -7.25 14.35 -1.78
C ARG A 147 -8.31 14.78 -0.75
N SER A 148 -9.49 14.19 -0.78
CA SER A 148 -10.53 14.52 0.20
C SER A 148 -10.21 13.88 1.56
N ARG A 149 -10.22 14.70 2.61
CA ARG A 149 -10.09 14.19 3.99
C ARG A 149 -11.36 13.41 4.37
N PRO A 150 -11.24 12.27 5.05
CA PRO A 150 -12.40 11.59 5.60
C PRO A 150 -13.01 12.46 6.71
N LYS A 151 -14.35 12.45 6.85
CA LYS A 151 -15.07 13.13 7.94
C LYS A 151 -14.87 12.46 9.30
N ALA A 152 -14.45 11.20 9.32
CA ALA A 152 -14.16 10.43 10.52
C ALA A 152 -13.10 9.37 10.20
N PHE A 153 -12.31 9.01 11.20
CA PHE A 153 -11.36 7.92 11.13
C PHE A 153 -11.65 6.94 12.27
N PRO A 154 -11.67 5.62 12.02
CA PRO A 154 -12.01 4.64 13.05
C PRO A 154 -10.93 4.58 14.14
N LEU A 155 -11.27 4.02 15.31
CA LEU A 155 -10.31 3.79 16.39
C LEU A 155 -9.32 2.67 16.05
N ASN A 156 -9.78 1.66 15.33
CA ASN A 156 -9.00 0.54 14.82
C ASN A 156 -9.57 0.06 13.48
N GLY A 157 -8.82 -0.73 12.76
CA GLY A 157 -9.24 -1.34 11.51
C GLY A 157 -8.27 -2.41 11.02
N PRO A 158 -8.68 -3.22 10.04
CA PRO A 158 -7.88 -4.32 9.54
C PRO A 158 -6.70 -3.87 8.67
N LEU A 159 -5.65 -4.68 8.64
CA LEU A 159 -4.71 -4.67 7.53
C LEU A 159 -5.40 -5.27 6.30
N LYS A 160 -5.20 -4.65 5.11
CA LYS A 160 -5.67 -5.25 3.85
C LYS A 160 -4.52 -5.35 2.85
N LEU A 161 -4.56 -6.41 2.04
CA LEU A 161 -3.68 -6.59 0.89
C LEU A 161 -4.54 -6.65 -0.37
N GLN A 162 -4.20 -5.83 -1.34
CA GLN A 162 -4.98 -5.68 -2.56
C GLN A 162 -4.56 -6.71 -3.62
N ASP A 163 -5.53 -7.33 -4.26
CA ASP A 163 -5.37 -7.90 -5.60
C ASP A 163 -5.96 -6.89 -6.59
N HIS A 164 -5.10 -6.16 -7.27
CA HIS A 164 -5.50 -5.16 -8.29
C HIS A 164 -5.89 -5.81 -9.61
N GLY A 165 -5.65 -7.11 -9.77
CA GLY A 165 -5.91 -7.84 -11.02
C GLY A 165 -4.77 -7.82 -12.04
N ASN A 166 -3.68 -7.15 -11.72
CA ASN A 166 -2.47 -7.01 -12.55
C ASN A 166 -1.28 -7.62 -11.79
N PRO A 167 -1.21 -8.97 -11.70
CA PRO A 167 -0.10 -9.65 -11.03
C PRO A 167 1.23 -9.45 -11.76
#